data_bc0cb1dd01b87683bfe2b08341427134
#
_entry.id   bc0cb1dd01b87683bfe2b08341427134
#
_cell.length_a   1.000
_cell.length_b   1.000
_cell.length_c   1.000
_cell.angle_alpha   90.00
_cell.angle_beta   90.00
_cell.angle_gamma   90.00
#
_symmetry.space_group_name_H-M   'P 1'
#
loop_
_entity.id
_entity.type
_entity.pdbx_description
1 polymer ?
#
loop_
_entity_poly.entity_id
_entity_poly.type
_entity_poly.pdbx_seq_one_letter_code
_entity_poly.pdbx_strand_id
1 'polypeptide(L)'
;MSSCPDLRARRRYVPRTARAALAVAAAGLLLIGAGTVEAQTAYPGVGRAATPKEVAAWNIDVRPDFKGLPKGSGSVANGLEVWEAKCASCHGVFGESNEVFAPLIGGTTKDDVKTGRVARLNDPSFPGRTTLMKVSSISTVWDYINRAMPWNTPKSLSTEEVYGVTAYMLNMGGVVPDSFVLSDTNIADVQKLLPNRNGGHHRPWPVARQRHGQWRQARCEGRGLHEGLRDRAERRVLLARLRAQQPWQPGRAATRHRPATRR
;
A
#
# COMPACT_ATOMS: atom_id res chain seq x y z
N MET A 1 -25.93 -10.12 62.56
CA MET A 1 -24.55 -9.90 62.95
C MET A 1 -23.77 -11.14 62.53
N SER A 2 -23.20 -11.13 61.38
CA SER A 2 -22.43 -12.28 60.85
C SER A 2 -20.96 -11.83 60.74
N SER A 3 -20.12 -12.47 61.54
CA SER A 3 -18.68 -12.25 61.63
C SER A 3 -18.00 -12.87 60.38
N CYS A 4 -17.27 -12.08 59.60
CA CYS A 4 -16.35 -12.59 58.60
C CYS A 4 -15.06 -13.09 59.30
N PRO A 5 -14.52 -14.29 58.90
CA PRO A 5 -13.23 -14.73 59.39
C PRO A 5 -12.07 -13.99 58.70
N ASP A 6 -11.15 -13.48 59.52
CA ASP A 6 -9.92 -12.78 59.12
C ASP A 6 -8.92 -13.79 58.49
N LEU A 7 -8.82 -13.78 57.17
CA LEU A 7 -7.85 -14.56 56.41
C LEU A 7 -6.49 -13.82 56.34
N ARG A 8 -5.78 -13.69 57.46
CA ARG A 8 -4.36 -13.30 57.44
C ARG A 8 -3.55 -14.44 56.80
N ALA A 9 -3.30 -14.31 55.51
CA ALA A 9 -2.41 -15.19 54.78
C ALA A 9 -0.99 -15.16 55.42
N ARG A 10 -0.59 -16.22 56.09
CA ARG A 10 0.77 -16.44 56.55
C ARG A 10 1.71 -16.45 55.35
N ARG A 11 2.42 -15.33 55.08
CA ARG A 11 3.51 -15.29 54.11
C ARG A 11 4.59 -16.28 54.59
N ARG A 12 4.68 -17.42 53.94
CA ARG A 12 5.77 -18.37 54.15
C ARG A 12 7.08 -17.69 53.68
N TYR A 13 8.01 -17.52 54.63
CA TYR A 13 9.34 -17.00 54.34
C TYR A 13 10.11 -18.01 53.49
N VAL A 14 10.41 -17.67 52.24
CA VAL A 14 11.24 -18.47 51.35
C VAL A 14 12.65 -17.88 51.44
N PRO A 15 13.67 -18.64 51.92
CA PRO A 15 15.03 -18.13 52.07
C PRO A 15 15.61 -17.71 50.72
N ARG A 16 16.49 -16.71 50.74
CA ARG A 16 17.07 -16.13 49.49
C ARG A 16 17.76 -17.17 48.60
N THR A 17 18.37 -18.18 49.21
CA THR A 17 19.00 -19.31 48.51
C THR A 17 18.02 -20.16 47.72
N ALA A 18 16.84 -20.41 48.26
CA ALA A 18 15.79 -21.15 47.55
C ALA A 18 15.19 -20.35 46.38
N ARG A 19 15.13 -19.00 46.49
CA ARG A 19 14.69 -18.14 45.38
C ARG A 19 15.70 -18.10 44.24
N ALA A 20 17.00 -18.09 44.55
CA ALA A 20 18.06 -18.15 43.54
C ALA A 20 18.05 -19.51 42.82
N ALA A 21 17.90 -20.62 43.52
CA ALA A 21 17.81 -21.93 42.91
C ALA A 21 16.56 -22.09 41.98
N LEU A 22 15.41 -21.55 42.39
CA LEU A 22 14.20 -21.54 41.56
C LEU A 22 14.36 -20.66 40.32
N ALA A 23 15.05 -19.53 40.43
CA ALA A 23 15.31 -18.65 39.29
C ALA A 23 16.25 -19.31 38.24
N VAL A 24 17.29 -20.03 38.71
CA VAL A 24 18.20 -20.77 37.81
C VAL A 24 17.51 -21.94 37.16
N ALA A 25 16.68 -22.68 37.90
CA ALA A 25 15.87 -23.78 37.32
C ALA A 25 14.86 -23.28 36.29
N ALA A 26 14.18 -22.16 36.52
CA ALA A 26 13.26 -21.53 35.58
C ALA A 26 13.98 -21.02 34.32
N ALA A 27 15.15 -20.43 34.43
CA ALA A 27 15.97 -20.00 33.30
C ALA A 27 16.48 -21.20 32.48
N GLY A 28 16.86 -22.29 33.13
CA GLY A 28 17.25 -23.54 32.44
C GLY A 28 16.11 -24.17 31.65
N LEU A 29 14.89 -24.18 32.20
CA LEU A 29 13.70 -24.68 31.51
C LEU A 29 13.30 -23.82 30.29
N LEU A 30 13.53 -22.51 30.36
CA LEU A 30 13.29 -21.58 29.22
C LEU A 30 14.29 -21.78 28.07
N LEU A 31 15.54 -22.19 28.37
CA LEU A 31 16.56 -22.45 27.36
C LEU A 31 16.37 -23.81 26.65
N ILE A 32 15.79 -24.80 27.31
CA ILE A 32 15.51 -26.11 26.71
C ILE A 32 14.28 -26.05 25.80
N GLY A 33 13.37 -25.07 25.99
CA GLY A 33 12.18 -24.87 25.17
C GLY A 33 12.39 -24.07 23.88
N ALA A 34 13.60 -23.55 23.63
CA ALA A 34 13.96 -22.88 22.38
C ALA A 34 14.34 -23.91 21.29
N GLY A 35 13.54 -24.96 21.12
CA GLY A 35 13.57 -25.79 19.93
C GLY A 35 13.27 -24.90 18.73
N THR A 36 14.06 -25.04 17.68
CA THR A 36 13.80 -24.43 16.37
C THR A 36 12.34 -24.71 16.00
N VAL A 37 11.52 -23.67 15.96
CA VAL A 37 10.19 -23.76 15.36
C VAL A 37 10.44 -23.96 13.88
N GLU A 38 10.60 -25.21 13.47
CA GLU A 38 10.47 -25.53 12.06
C GLU A 38 9.06 -25.08 11.65
N ALA A 39 9.02 -24.15 10.70
CA ALA A 39 7.77 -23.74 10.09
C ALA A 39 7.16 -24.98 9.43
N GLN A 40 6.25 -25.65 10.15
CA GLN A 40 5.49 -26.77 9.60
C GLN A 40 4.79 -26.28 8.36
N THR A 41 5.16 -26.83 7.21
CA THR A 41 4.46 -26.56 5.96
C THR A 41 3.01 -27.00 6.15
N ALA A 42 2.09 -26.02 6.10
CA ALA A 42 0.65 -26.28 6.30
C ALA A 42 0.09 -27.31 5.29
N TYR A 43 0.88 -27.62 4.26
CA TYR A 43 0.51 -28.51 3.16
C TYR A 43 1.69 -29.44 2.83
N PRO A 44 1.89 -30.55 3.59
CA PRO A 44 2.96 -31.50 3.32
C PRO A 44 2.76 -32.15 1.94
N GLY A 45 3.81 -32.20 1.14
CA GLY A 45 3.77 -32.77 -0.22
C GLY A 45 3.20 -31.85 -1.30
N VAL A 46 2.83 -30.61 -0.99
CA VAL A 46 2.40 -29.61 -1.98
C VAL A 46 3.54 -28.63 -2.26
N GLY A 47 3.98 -28.59 -3.52
CA GLY A 47 5.06 -27.71 -3.96
C GLY A 47 6.46 -28.23 -3.56
N ARG A 48 7.46 -27.42 -3.85
CA ARG A 48 8.87 -27.63 -3.49
C ARG A 48 9.51 -26.31 -3.06
N ALA A 49 10.63 -26.36 -2.40
CA ALA A 49 11.43 -25.18 -2.14
C ALA A 49 11.90 -24.55 -3.47
N ALA A 50 11.75 -23.24 -3.59
CA ALA A 50 12.25 -22.50 -4.74
C ALA A 50 13.79 -22.51 -4.74
N THR A 51 14.38 -22.67 -5.92
CA THR A 51 15.83 -22.55 -6.08
C THR A 51 16.28 -21.09 -5.96
N PRO A 52 17.54 -20.81 -5.58
CA PRO A 52 18.05 -19.44 -5.52
C PRO A 52 17.87 -18.67 -6.85
N LYS A 53 17.98 -19.36 -8.01
CA LYS A 53 17.77 -18.77 -9.33
C LYS A 53 16.31 -18.34 -9.54
N GLU A 54 15.37 -19.16 -9.11
CA GLU A 54 13.93 -18.83 -9.17
C GLU A 54 13.61 -17.67 -8.24
N VAL A 55 14.10 -17.68 -7.01
CA VAL A 55 13.92 -16.56 -6.07
C VAL A 55 14.49 -15.27 -6.66
N ALA A 56 15.70 -15.28 -7.21
CA ALA A 56 16.33 -14.11 -7.81
C ALA A 56 15.54 -13.56 -9.01
N ALA A 57 14.94 -14.44 -9.82
CA ALA A 57 14.13 -14.02 -10.97
C ALA A 57 12.83 -13.30 -10.57
N TRP A 58 12.29 -13.60 -9.40
CA TRP A 58 11.06 -13.00 -8.90
C TRP A 58 11.29 -11.85 -7.90
N ASN A 59 12.46 -11.80 -7.28
CA ASN A 59 12.83 -10.77 -6.30
C ASN A 59 13.35 -9.51 -7.01
N ILE A 60 12.45 -8.84 -7.73
CA ILE A 60 12.74 -7.62 -8.49
C ILE A 60 12.13 -6.38 -7.84
N ASP A 61 11.64 -6.49 -6.61
CA ASP A 61 10.97 -5.42 -5.89
C ASP A 61 11.95 -4.33 -5.45
N VAL A 62 11.57 -3.07 -5.68
CA VAL A 62 12.24 -1.92 -5.08
C VAL A 62 11.42 -1.44 -3.88
N ARG A 63 11.95 -1.69 -2.70
CA ARG A 63 11.27 -1.41 -1.44
C ARG A 63 11.32 0.09 -1.08
N PRO A 64 10.45 0.57 -0.17
CA PRO A 64 10.49 1.97 0.29
C PRO A 64 11.81 2.39 0.95
N ASP A 65 12.59 1.45 1.45
CA ASP A 65 13.95 1.65 1.98
C ASP A 65 15.02 1.56 0.88
N PHE A 66 14.62 1.53 -0.39
CA PHE A 66 15.44 1.38 -1.59
C PHE A 66 16.24 0.08 -1.69
N LYS A 67 15.98 -0.92 -0.85
CA LYS A 67 16.53 -2.26 -1.05
C LYS A 67 15.98 -2.84 -2.35
N GLY A 68 16.84 -3.50 -3.11
CA GLY A 68 16.49 -4.05 -4.41
C GLY A 68 16.61 -3.06 -5.57
N LEU A 69 16.92 -1.77 -5.30
CA LEU A 69 17.11 -0.77 -6.36
C LEU A 69 18.37 -1.10 -7.18
N PRO A 70 18.27 -1.27 -8.50
CA PRO A 70 19.44 -1.51 -9.37
C PRO A 70 20.36 -0.28 -9.37
N LYS A 71 21.66 -0.51 -9.47
CA LYS A 71 22.65 0.54 -9.69
C LYS A 71 22.44 1.18 -11.06
N GLY A 72 22.50 2.50 -11.12
CA GLY A 72 22.36 3.23 -12.36
C GLY A 72 21.98 4.69 -12.14
N SER A 73 21.82 5.41 -13.24
CA SER A 73 21.41 6.82 -13.22
C SER A 73 20.73 7.20 -14.52
N GLY A 74 19.92 8.27 -14.48
CA GLY A 74 19.30 8.87 -15.66
C GLY A 74 19.05 10.35 -15.47
N SER A 75 19.35 11.15 -16.51
CA SER A 75 19.10 12.60 -16.49
C SER A 75 17.65 12.93 -16.85
N VAL A 76 17.19 14.11 -16.48
CA VAL A 76 15.91 14.66 -16.92
C VAL A 76 15.84 14.73 -18.45
N ALA A 77 16.93 15.15 -19.11
CA ALA A 77 16.99 15.23 -20.57
C ALA A 77 16.82 13.86 -21.23
N ASN A 78 17.53 12.83 -20.77
CA ASN A 78 17.35 11.46 -21.26
C ASN A 78 15.92 10.98 -20.99
N GLY A 79 15.36 11.30 -19.82
CA GLY A 79 13.98 10.97 -19.46
C GLY A 79 12.95 11.62 -20.38
N LEU A 80 13.17 12.83 -20.83
CA LEU A 80 12.33 13.50 -21.83
C LEU A 80 12.30 12.73 -23.14
N GLU A 81 13.47 12.34 -23.69
CA GLU A 81 13.55 11.59 -24.94
C GLU A 81 12.77 10.25 -24.84
N VAL A 82 12.97 9.52 -23.75
CA VAL A 82 12.25 8.25 -23.50
C VAL A 82 10.76 8.50 -23.32
N TRP A 83 10.39 9.59 -22.63
CA TRP A 83 8.99 9.95 -22.41
C TRP A 83 8.26 10.23 -23.72
N GLU A 84 8.82 11.05 -24.59
CA GLU A 84 8.24 11.38 -25.90
C GLU A 84 8.10 10.14 -26.77
N ALA A 85 9.11 9.26 -26.76
CA ALA A 85 9.13 8.05 -27.59
C ALA A 85 8.17 6.95 -27.09
N LYS A 86 8.02 6.78 -25.76
CA LYS A 86 7.40 5.57 -25.19
C LYS A 86 6.23 5.84 -24.23
N CYS A 87 6.02 7.08 -23.75
CA CYS A 87 5.07 7.36 -22.67
C CYS A 87 3.99 8.38 -23.09
N ALA A 88 4.36 9.40 -23.84
CA ALA A 88 3.51 10.55 -24.15
C ALA A 88 2.24 10.18 -24.93
N SER A 89 2.28 9.14 -25.75
CA SER A 89 1.10 8.67 -26.50
C SER A 89 -0.08 8.29 -25.62
N CYS A 90 0.18 7.83 -24.38
CA CYS A 90 -0.84 7.46 -23.41
C CYS A 90 -0.99 8.49 -22.29
N HIS A 91 0.12 9.09 -21.86
CA HIS A 91 0.15 9.95 -20.67
C HIS A 91 0.18 11.46 -20.97
N GLY A 92 0.17 11.84 -22.24
CA GLY A 92 0.31 13.23 -22.66
C GLY A 92 1.75 13.74 -22.57
N VAL A 93 2.02 14.86 -23.24
CA VAL A 93 3.38 15.44 -23.28
C VAL A 93 3.82 15.93 -21.91
N PHE A 94 2.88 16.45 -21.12
CA PHE A 94 3.13 17.01 -19.78
C PHE A 94 2.59 16.12 -18.64
N GLY A 95 2.27 14.84 -18.92
CA GLY A 95 1.73 13.92 -17.92
C GLY A 95 0.27 14.21 -17.54
N GLU A 96 -0.43 14.99 -18.34
CA GLU A 96 -1.85 15.33 -18.19
C GLU A 96 -2.78 14.16 -18.49
N SER A 97 -2.27 13.15 -19.21
CA SER A 97 -2.97 11.97 -19.64
C SER A 97 -4.13 12.25 -20.61
N ASN A 98 -5.07 11.34 -20.73
CA ASN A 98 -6.21 11.43 -21.64
C ASN A 98 -7.50 10.99 -20.93
N GLU A 99 -8.58 10.75 -21.68
CA GLU A 99 -9.87 10.32 -21.12
C GLU A 99 -9.82 8.93 -20.44
N VAL A 100 -8.83 8.10 -20.80
CA VAL A 100 -8.73 6.71 -20.32
C VAL A 100 -7.86 6.62 -19.05
N PHE A 101 -6.75 7.35 -19.03
CA PHE A 101 -5.78 7.29 -17.93
C PHE A 101 -5.87 8.50 -17.02
N ALA A 102 -5.73 8.27 -15.72
CA ALA A 102 -5.67 9.36 -14.76
C ALA A 102 -4.37 10.17 -14.96
N PRO A 103 -4.40 11.51 -14.77
CA PRO A 103 -3.23 12.36 -14.92
C PRO A 103 -2.13 11.95 -13.92
N LEU A 104 -0.89 12.02 -14.41
CA LEU A 104 0.28 11.69 -13.60
C LEU A 104 0.79 12.90 -12.84
N ILE A 105 0.76 14.09 -13.47
CA ILE A 105 1.37 15.33 -13.01
C ILE A 105 0.29 16.39 -12.78
N GLY A 106 0.60 17.36 -11.92
CA GLY A 106 -0.26 18.48 -11.55
C GLY A 106 -0.86 18.37 -10.15
N GLY A 107 -1.42 19.46 -9.67
CA GLY A 107 -2.10 19.56 -8.37
C GLY A 107 -1.19 19.63 -7.14
N THR A 108 0.12 19.59 -7.32
CA THR A 108 1.12 19.78 -6.26
C THR A 108 1.67 21.21 -6.26
N THR A 109 2.13 21.66 -5.11
CA THR A 109 2.69 23.00 -4.89
C THR A 109 4.06 22.95 -4.21
N LYS A 110 4.81 24.04 -4.24
CA LYS A 110 6.07 24.17 -3.50
C LYS A 110 5.88 23.99 -1.98
N ASP A 111 4.73 24.37 -1.45
CA ASP A 111 4.41 24.19 -0.03
C ASP A 111 4.12 22.73 0.31
N ASP A 112 3.52 21.97 -0.61
CA ASP A 112 3.38 20.52 -0.45
C ASP A 112 4.75 19.83 -0.39
N VAL A 113 5.72 20.28 -1.20
CA VAL A 113 7.12 19.80 -1.13
C VAL A 113 7.73 20.10 0.24
N LYS A 114 7.51 21.30 0.81
CA LYS A 114 8.03 21.66 2.15
C LYS A 114 7.38 20.79 3.25
N THR A 115 6.06 20.69 3.25
CA THR A 115 5.30 19.98 4.28
C THR A 115 5.34 18.46 4.12
N GLY A 116 5.54 17.96 2.91
CA GLY A 116 5.43 16.56 2.55
C GLY A 116 4.00 16.04 2.56
N ARG A 117 3.01 16.93 2.46
CA ARG A 117 1.59 16.62 2.41
C ARG A 117 0.89 17.46 1.37
N VAL A 118 0.20 16.82 0.45
CA VAL A 118 -0.55 17.50 -0.60
C VAL A 118 -1.89 17.98 -0.05
N ALA A 119 -2.02 19.30 0.10
CA ALA A 119 -3.22 19.92 0.67
C ALA A 119 -4.48 19.63 -0.15
N ARG A 120 -4.37 19.70 -1.49
CA ARG A 120 -5.49 19.46 -2.42
C ARG A 120 -5.96 18.01 -2.53
N LEU A 121 -5.24 17.05 -1.95
CA LEU A 121 -5.61 15.64 -2.05
C LEU A 121 -6.99 15.35 -1.40
N ASN A 122 -7.36 16.10 -0.38
CA ASN A 122 -8.64 16.00 0.32
C ASN A 122 -9.65 17.08 -0.08
N ASP A 123 -9.32 17.93 -1.07
CA ASP A 123 -10.22 18.96 -1.58
C ASP A 123 -11.24 18.34 -2.56
N PRO A 124 -12.54 18.30 -2.23
CA PRO A 124 -13.55 17.72 -3.10
C PRO A 124 -13.79 18.57 -4.36
N SER A 125 -13.41 19.86 -4.36
CA SER A 125 -13.55 20.76 -5.50
C SER A 125 -12.45 20.54 -6.54
N PHE A 126 -11.33 19.88 -6.19
CA PHE A 126 -10.25 19.60 -7.12
C PHE A 126 -10.58 18.36 -7.97
N PRO A 127 -10.76 18.52 -9.30
CA PRO A 127 -11.37 17.48 -10.12
C PRO A 127 -10.47 16.27 -10.38
N GLY A 128 -9.15 16.44 -10.32
CA GLY A 128 -8.19 15.42 -10.71
C GLY A 128 -7.19 15.10 -9.61
N ARG A 129 -7.17 13.87 -9.11
CA ARG A 129 -6.12 13.39 -8.21
C ARG A 129 -5.03 12.70 -9.02
N THR A 130 -3.94 13.43 -9.28
CA THR A 130 -2.81 12.93 -10.06
C THR A 130 -2.01 11.87 -9.30
N THR A 131 -1.16 11.14 -10.02
CA THR A 131 -0.27 10.16 -9.40
C THR A 131 0.70 10.83 -8.43
N LEU A 132 1.29 11.98 -8.82
CA LEU A 132 2.25 12.71 -7.98
C LEU A 132 1.64 13.25 -6.69
N MET A 133 0.35 13.59 -6.69
CA MET A 133 -0.39 13.96 -5.47
C MET A 133 -0.56 12.78 -4.49
N LYS A 134 -0.66 11.55 -4.99
CA LYS A 134 -1.01 10.37 -4.19
C LYS A 134 0.21 9.60 -3.72
N VAL A 135 1.25 9.52 -4.53
CA VAL A 135 2.40 8.67 -4.26
C VAL A 135 3.25 9.23 -3.11
N SER A 136 3.60 8.37 -2.17
CA SER A 136 4.41 8.73 -1.00
C SER A 136 5.86 8.26 -1.08
N SER A 137 6.18 7.40 -2.04
CA SER A 137 7.54 6.88 -2.22
C SER A 137 7.96 6.89 -3.70
N ILE A 138 9.15 7.41 -3.96
CA ILE A 138 9.76 7.38 -5.31
C ILE A 138 10.06 5.93 -5.71
N SER A 139 10.42 5.08 -4.77
CA SER A 139 10.65 3.66 -5.03
C SER A 139 9.43 2.99 -5.68
N THR A 140 8.22 3.36 -5.27
CA THR A 140 6.98 2.86 -5.88
C THR A 140 6.84 3.31 -7.34
N VAL A 141 7.19 4.56 -7.65
CA VAL A 141 7.16 5.08 -9.03
C VAL A 141 8.19 4.36 -9.88
N TRP A 142 9.42 4.29 -9.40
CA TRP A 142 10.53 3.62 -10.09
C TRP A 142 10.21 2.14 -10.35
N ASP A 143 9.78 1.41 -9.34
CA ASP A 143 9.43 0.00 -9.41
C ASP A 143 8.28 -0.27 -10.38
N TYR A 144 7.24 0.57 -10.34
CA TYR A 144 6.10 0.44 -11.25
C TYR A 144 6.49 0.68 -12.71
N ILE A 145 7.31 1.70 -12.98
CA ILE A 145 7.82 1.97 -14.33
C ILE A 145 8.67 0.77 -14.80
N ASN A 146 9.59 0.30 -13.97
CA ASN A 146 10.49 -0.80 -14.32
C ASN A 146 9.73 -2.11 -14.64
N ARG A 147 8.67 -2.41 -13.89
CA ARG A 147 8.00 -3.72 -14.05
C ARG A 147 6.79 -3.69 -14.99
N ALA A 148 6.13 -2.55 -15.17
CA ALA A 148 4.82 -2.50 -15.81
C ALA A 148 4.71 -1.52 -16.98
N MET A 149 5.68 -0.62 -17.16
CA MET A 149 5.66 0.40 -18.20
C MET A 149 6.78 0.20 -19.24
N PRO A 150 6.56 0.54 -20.51
CA PRO A 150 5.28 0.87 -21.16
C PRO A 150 4.31 -0.31 -21.13
N TRP A 151 3.00 -0.03 -20.96
CA TRP A 151 2.00 -1.10 -20.76
C TRP A 151 1.92 -2.10 -21.93
N ASN A 152 2.13 -1.64 -23.16
CA ASN A 152 2.17 -2.50 -24.36
C ASN A 152 3.43 -3.35 -24.46
N THR A 153 4.53 -2.95 -23.78
CA THR A 153 5.83 -3.67 -23.79
C THR A 153 6.48 -3.63 -22.39
N PRO A 154 5.88 -4.29 -21.38
CA PRO A 154 6.41 -4.26 -20.01
C PRO A 154 7.85 -4.78 -19.96
N LYS A 155 8.67 -4.20 -19.07
CA LYS A 155 10.10 -4.57 -18.86
C LYS A 155 11.01 -4.34 -20.08
N SER A 156 10.60 -3.49 -21.02
CA SER A 156 11.42 -3.14 -22.20
C SER A 156 12.37 -1.97 -21.96
N LEU A 157 12.24 -1.26 -20.83
CA LEU A 157 13.13 -0.15 -20.48
C LEU A 157 14.41 -0.65 -19.85
N SER A 158 15.53 0.00 -20.17
CA SER A 158 16.77 -0.17 -19.43
C SER A 158 16.70 0.48 -18.05
N THR A 159 17.61 0.12 -17.17
CA THR A 159 17.71 0.74 -15.84
C THR A 159 17.88 2.25 -15.92
N GLU A 160 18.71 2.73 -16.84
CA GLU A 160 18.98 4.15 -17.08
C GLU A 160 17.75 4.87 -17.62
N GLU A 161 16.99 4.25 -18.52
CA GLU A 161 15.73 4.79 -19.02
C GLU A 161 14.69 4.93 -17.88
N VAL A 162 14.61 3.94 -16.99
CA VAL A 162 13.69 4.02 -15.82
C VAL A 162 14.09 5.15 -14.88
N TYR A 163 15.39 5.34 -14.60
CA TYR A 163 15.88 6.48 -13.83
C TYR A 163 15.58 7.80 -14.53
N GLY A 164 15.84 7.89 -15.84
CA GLY A 164 15.57 9.09 -16.64
C GLY A 164 14.10 9.48 -16.63
N VAL A 165 13.20 8.53 -16.92
CA VAL A 165 11.74 8.79 -16.91
C VAL A 165 11.26 9.18 -15.51
N THR A 166 11.79 8.54 -14.46
CA THR A 166 11.46 8.91 -13.08
C THR A 166 11.94 10.34 -12.78
N ALA A 167 13.16 10.72 -13.19
CA ALA A 167 13.70 12.06 -13.05
C ALA A 167 12.84 13.09 -13.80
N TYR A 168 12.44 12.79 -15.03
CA TYR A 168 11.60 13.67 -15.85
C TYR A 168 10.20 13.88 -15.24
N MET A 169 9.57 12.82 -14.71
CA MET A 169 8.30 12.94 -13.99
C MET A 169 8.43 13.86 -12.75
N LEU A 170 9.50 13.73 -12.00
CA LEU A 170 9.78 14.60 -10.84
C LEU A 170 10.05 16.05 -11.27
N ASN A 171 10.70 16.24 -12.40
CA ASN A 171 10.94 17.56 -12.99
C ASN A 171 9.64 18.22 -13.45
N MET A 172 8.81 17.53 -14.22
CA MET A 172 7.47 18.02 -14.59
C MET A 172 6.63 18.39 -13.37
N GLY A 173 6.81 17.68 -12.26
CA GLY A 173 6.16 17.97 -10.98
C GLY A 173 6.80 19.09 -10.17
N GLY A 174 7.86 19.75 -10.68
CA GLY A 174 8.58 20.82 -9.99
C GLY A 174 9.36 20.41 -8.76
N VAL A 175 9.71 19.10 -8.65
CA VAL A 175 10.46 18.53 -7.52
C VAL A 175 11.97 18.67 -7.72
N VAL A 176 12.45 18.47 -8.95
CA VAL A 176 13.87 18.57 -9.32
C VAL A 176 14.07 19.51 -10.52
N PRO A 177 15.26 20.16 -10.67
CA PRO A 177 15.54 21.04 -11.80
C PRO A 177 15.83 20.27 -13.09
N ASP A 178 15.82 20.98 -14.23
CA ASP A 178 16.03 20.40 -15.57
C ASP A 178 17.40 19.71 -15.73
N SER A 179 18.43 20.24 -15.08
CA SER A 179 19.80 19.65 -15.11
C SER A 179 20.01 18.46 -14.19
N PHE A 180 18.95 17.97 -13.54
CA PHE A 180 19.07 16.93 -12.53
C PHE A 180 19.37 15.55 -13.13
N VAL A 181 20.21 14.78 -12.42
CA VAL A 181 20.48 13.36 -12.70
C VAL A 181 20.06 12.55 -11.49
N LEU A 182 19.06 11.69 -11.64
CA LEU A 182 18.62 10.75 -10.61
C LEU A 182 19.48 9.51 -10.67
N SER A 183 19.89 8.99 -9.50
CA SER A 183 20.71 7.78 -9.38
C SER A 183 20.35 6.96 -8.14
N ASP A 184 20.85 5.72 -8.07
CA ASP A 184 20.77 4.88 -6.88
C ASP A 184 21.39 5.51 -5.64
N THR A 185 22.35 6.41 -5.81
CA THR A 185 23.06 7.09 -4.70
C THR A 185 22.32 8.30 -4.15
N ASN A 186 21.50 8.99 -4.94
CA ASN A 186 20.83 10.22 -4.52
C ASN A 186 19.30 10.12 -4.38
N ILE A 187 18.68 9.05 -4.85
CA ILE A 187 17.21 8.87 -4.83
C ILE A 187 16.62 8.97 -3.41
N ALA A 188 17.37 8.56 -2.38
CA ALA A 188 16.95 8.66 -1.00
C ALA A 188 16.86 10.12 -0.51
N ASP A 189 17.70 11.01 -1.04
CA ASP A 189 17.64 12.44 -0.74
C ASP A 189 16.49 13.09 -1.52
N VAL A 190 16.29 12.70 -2.78
CA VAL A 190 15.14 13.16 -3.59
C VAL A 190 13.81 12.73 -2.97
N GLN A 191 13.76 11.56 -2.33
CA GLN A 191 12.59 11.13 -1.57
C GLN A 191 12.13 12.16 -0.54
N LYS A 192 13.06 12.92 0.06
CA LYS A 192 12.76 13.97 1.04
C LYS A 192 12.07 15.19 0.42
N LEU A 193 12.10 15.33 -0.90
CA LEU A 193 11.47 16.40 -1.65
C LEU A 193 10.09 16.00 -2.21
N LEU A 194 9.69 14.73 -2.10
CA LEU A 194 8.43 14.28 -2.66
C LEU A 194 7.24 14.98 -1.99
N PRO A 195 6.30 15.57 -2.77
CA PRO A 195 5.22 16.40 -2.22
C PRO A 195 4.31 15.67 -1.22
N ASN A 196 4.12 14.36 -1.38
CA ASN A 196 3.25 13.57 -0.51
C ASN A 196 4.02 12.53 0.34
N ARG A 197 5.31 12.72 0.60
CA ARG A 197 6.13 11.75 1.35
C ARG A 197 5.57 11.39 2.74
N ASN A 198 4.84 12.30 3.38
CA ASN A 198 4.19 12.11 4.67
C ASN A 198 2.72 11.66 4.55
N GLY A 199 2.19 11.53 3.34
CA GLY A 199 0.81 11.11 3.08
C GLY A 199 0.61 9.60 3.22
N GLY A 200 1.65 8.82 2.99
CA GLY A 200 1.66 7.35 3.13
C GLY A 200 1.84 6.85 4.56
N HIS A 201 2.00 7.71 5.53
CA HIS A 201 1.89 7.31 6.92
C HIS A 201 0.44 6.87 7.15
N HIS A 202 0.22 5.57 6.95
CA HIS A 202 -0.92 4.92 7.53
C HIS A 202 -0.90 5.31 9.01
N ARG A 203 -1.80 6.20 9.43
CA ARG A 203 -2.37 6.04 10.75
C ARG A 203 -2.72 4.56 10.79
N PRO A 204 -2.17 3.77 11.75
CA PRO A 204 -2.66 2.42 11.91
C PRO A 204 -4.17 2.58 11.92
N TRP A 205 -4.83 2.03 10.93
CA TRP A 205 -6.27 2.16 10.78
C TRP A 205 -6.87 1.76 12.12
N PRO A 206 -7.51 2.66 12.88
CA PRO A 206 -7.97 2.35 14.25
C PRO A 206 -8.87 1.13 14.28
N VAL A 207 -9.44 0.80 13.13
CA VAL A 207 -10.27 -0.36 12.88
C VAL A 207 -9.53 -1.69 13.00
N ALA A 208 -8.21 -1.75 12.78
CA ALA A 208 -7.49 -3.04 12.89
C ALA A 208 -7.34 -3.51 14.34
N ARG A 209 -7.12 -2.60 15.31
CA ARG A 209 -7.04 -2.97 16.73
C ARG A 209 -8.41 -3.27 17.34
N GLN A 210 -9.42 -2.49 17.03
CA GLN A 210 -10.77 -2.74 17.51
C GLN A 210 -11.39 -3.99 16.87
N ARG A 211 -11.14 -4.22 15.56
CA ARG A 211 -11.64 -5.42 14.89
C ARG A 211 -10.95 -6.70 15.38
N HIS A 212 -9.66 -6.70 15.69
CA HIS A 212 -9.02 -7.90 16.25
C HIS A 212 -9.60 -8.32 17.60
N GLY A 213 -9.95 -7.38 18.46
CA GLY A 213 -10.68 -7.65 19.70
C GLY A 213 -12.11 -8.15 19.43
N GLN A 214 -12.84 -7.51 18.56
CA GLN A 214 -14.21 -7.87 18.19
C GLN A 214 -14.28 -9.23 17.44
N TRP A 215 -13.30 -9.52 16.57
CA TRP A 215 -13.23 -10.82 15.88
C TRP A 215 -12.91 -11.98 16.83
N ARG A 216 -12.09 -11.75 17.86
CA ARG A 216 -11.86 -12.74 18.91
C ARG A 216 -13.11 -12.98 19.75
N GLN A 217 -13.79 -11.90 20.17
CA GLN A 217 -15.05 -12.03 20.92
C GLN A 217 -16.16 -12.67 20.08
N ALA A 218 -16.38 -12.24 18.84
CA ALA A 218 -17.37 -12.84 17.95
C ALA A 218 -17.10 -14.34 17.68
N ARG A 219 -15.82 -14.75 17.65
CA ARG A 219 -15.45 -16.16 17.48
C ARG A 219 -15.67 -16.98 18.75
N CYS A 220 -15.48 -16.38 19.93
CA CYS A 220 -15.76 -17.03 21.22
C CYS A 220 -17.27 -17.09 21.53
N GLU A 221 -18.05 -16.14 21.02
CA GLU A 221 -19.51 -16.08 21.20
C GLU A 221 -20.28 -16.91 20.16
N GLY A 222 -19.60 -17.69 19.30
CA GLY A 222 -20.24 -18.55 18.31
C GLY A 222 -21.03 -17.83 17.21
N ARG A 223 -20.96 -16.49 17.15
CA ARG A 223 -21.56 -15.68 16.09
C ARG A 223 -20.68 -15.72 14.84
N GLY A 224 -20.88 -16.75 14.04
CA GLY A 224 -20.06 -17.05 12.89
C GLY A 224 -20.18 -16.01 11.79
N LEU A 225 -19.06 -15.85 11.08
CA LEU A 225 -18.94 -15.10 9.82
C LEU A 225 -20.03 -15.49 8.79
N HIS A 226 -20.62 -16.66 8.98
CA HIS A 226 -21.67 -17.25 8.14
C HIS A 226 -23.02 -16.51 8.19
N GLU A 227 -23.40 -15.89 9.32
CA GLU A 227 -24.69 -15.19 9.40
C GLU A 227 -24.68 -13.91 8.55
N GLY A 228 -23.62 -13.11 8.62
CA GLY A 228 -23.50 -11.89 7.81
C GLY A 228 -23.35 -12.17 6.30
N LEU A 229 -22.82 -13.31 5.92
CA LEU A 229 -22.72 -13.72 4.52
C LEU A 229 -24.05 -14.30 4.01
N ARG A 230 -24.79 -15.05 4.84
CA ARG A 230 -26.13 -15.52 4.52
C ARG A 230 -27.10 -14.35 4.33
N ASP A 231 -27.14 -13.39 5.24
CA ASP A 231 -28.01 -12.21 5.15
C ASP A 231 -27.71 -11.39 3.87
N ARG A 232 -26.44 -11.22 3.47
CA ARG A 232 -26.08 -10.57 2.19
C ARG A 232 -26.46 -11.38 0.97
N ALA A 233 -26.33 -12.70 1.02
CA ALA A 233 -26.73 -13.59 -0.08
C ALA A 233 -28.24 -13.57 -0.25
N GLU A 234 -29.00 -13.68 0.85
CA GLU A 234 -30.46 -13.63 0.83
C GLU A 234 -30.99 -12.29 0.33
N ARG A 235 -30.41 -11.17 0.77
CA ARG A 235 -30.76 -9.83 0.24
C ARG A 235 -30.48 -9.71 -1.26
N ARG A 236 -29.38 -10.26 -1.76
CA ARG A 236 -29.07 -10.26 -3.20
C ARG A 236 -30.09 -11.08 -3.99
N VAL A 237 -30.47 -12.26 -3.50
CA VAL A 237 -31.47 -13.12 -4.12
C VAL A 237 -32.84 -12.45 -4.08
N LEU A 238 -33.23 -11.84 -2.96
CA LEU A 238 -34.48 -11.10 -2.82
C LEU A 238 -34.55 -9.90 -3.80
N LEU A 239 -33.48 -9.10 -3.88
CA LEU A 239 -33.41 -7.97 -4.82
C LEU A 239 -33.44 -8.42 -6.29
N ALA A 240 -32.81 -9.55 -6.61
CA ALA A 240 -32.87 -10.12 -7.94
C ALA A 240 -34.30 -10.60 -8.29
N ARG A 241 -34.99 -11.26 -7.35
CA ARG A 241 -36.40 -11.66 -7.52
C ARG A 241 -37.33 -10.48 -7.66
N LEU A 242 -37.17 -9.43 -6.87
CA LEU A 242 -37.98 -8.20 -6.96
C LEU A 242 -37.76 -7.47 -8.31
N ARG A 243 -36.51 -7.46 -8.83
CA ARG A 243 -36.23 -6.93 -10.17
C ARG A 243 -36.83 -7.76 -11.29
N ALA A 244 -36.86 -9.09 -11.16
CA ALA A 244 -37.46 -9.99 -12.15
C ALA A 244 -38.99 -9.93 -12.16
N GLN A 245 -39.62 -9.50 -11.08
CA GLN A 245 -41.09 -9.33 -10.96
C GLN A 245 -41.57 -7.97 -11.44
N GLN A 246 -40.68 -7.01 -11.76
CA GLN A 246 -41.10 -5.75 -12.35
C GLN A 246 -41.45 -6.01 -13.81
N PRO A 247 -42.70 -5.76 -14.26
CA PRO A 247 -43.08 -5.91 -15.67
C PRO A 247 -42.21 -4.95 -16.48
N TRP A 248 -41.61 -5.50 -17.55
CA TRP A 248 -40.81 -4.73 -18.50
C TRP A 248 -41.66 -3.58 -19.04
N GLN A 249 -41.29 -2.33 -18.76
CA GLN A 249 -41.92 -1.14 -19.28
C GLN A 249 -41.12 -0.66 -20.50
N PRO A 250 -41.57 -0.89 -21.74
CA PRO A 250 -40.95 -0.32 -22.92
C PRO A 250 -41.26 1.19 -22.92
N GLY A 251 -40.25 2.04 -22.87
CA GLY A 251 -40.45 3.46 -23.15
C GLY A 251 -39.88 4.51 -22.19
N ARG A 252 -39.02 4.19 -21.25
CA ARG A 252 -38.21 5.23 -20.58
C ARG A 252 -36.82 5.33 -21.20
N ALA A 253 -36.78 5.90 -22.44
CA ALA A 253 -35.55 6.46 -22.99
C ALA A 253 -35.10 7.60 -22.06
N ALA A 254 -33.84 7.55 -21.66
CA ALA A 254 -33.21 8.59 -20.87
C ALA A 254 -33.35 9.93 -21.62
N THR A 255 -34.12 10.86 -21.06
CA THR A 255 -34.14 12.26 -21.49
C THR A 255 -32.75 12.85 -21.30
N ARG A 256 -32.00 12.92 -22.40
CA ARG A 256 -30.73 13.69 -22.43
C ARG A 256 -31.10 15.14 -22.19
N HIS A 257 -30.63 15.69 -21.05
CA HIS A 257 -30.63 17.13 -20.81
C HIS A 257 -29.83 17.80 -21.93
N ARG A 258 -30.47 18.50 -22.83
CA ARG A 258 -29.86 19.48 -23.74
C ARG A 258 -29.44 20.69 -22.89
N PRO A 259 -28.18 21.16 -22.95
CA PRO A 259 -27.82 22.42 -22.35
C PRO A 259 -28.52 23.57 -23.06
N ALA A 260 -29.12 24.47 -22.29
CA ALA A 260 -29.76 25.69 -22.80
C ALA A 260 -28.69 26.62 -23.40
N THR A 261 -28.83 26.93 -24.68
CA THR A 261 -28.09 28.03 -25.34
C THR A 261 -28.59 29.35 -24.79
N ARG A 262 -27.72 30.07 -24.07
CA ARG A 262 -27.93 31.51 -23.77
C ARG A 262 -27.57 32.31 -25.01
N ARG A 263 -28.51 33.16 -25.40
CA ARG A 263 -28.27 34.35 -26.27
C ARG A 263 -27.66 35.46 -25.43
#